data_6091ad2cdcbf7c4abc6f44c08b377124
#
_entry.id   6091ad2cdcbf7c4abc6f44c08b377124
#
_cell.length_a   1.000
_cell.length_b   1.000
_cell.length_c   1.000
_cell.angle_alpha   90.00
_cell.angle_beta   90.00
_cell.angle_gamma   90.00
#
_symmetry.space_group_name_H-M   'P 1'
#
loop_
_entity.id
_entity.type
_entity.pdbx_description
1 polymer ?
#
loop_
_entity_poly.entity_id
_entity_poly.type
_entity_poly.pdbx_seq_one_letter_code
_entity_poly.pdbx_strand_id
1 'polypeptide(L)'
;MLAAVILSILAVVIGQIAVTTIKHGLGLRVVGSVEFPIVVLTFITYTLLPLFAIFVAIDMFNGESSSNTMKITLLRPVSRFGVFSAKVLNLALFIVGNLLFVMLLSLLVGFIFNPASASYMGIVKVILSYGLTFLPVFVFALIVVLLSNVIQGGLAVFFLSILVFIGFNFMGIVFSSYSSFFITSMFDWYTLWISESINVFKIFRQILIMSGCGIMLFTTGYYLFDRKDI
;
A
#
# COMPACT_ATOMS: atom_id res chain seq x y z
N MET A 1 -9.58 3.75 11.42
CA MET A 1 -8.82 5.00 11.26
C MET A 1 -7.85 5.24 12.42
N LEU A 2 -8.30 5.41 13.67
CA LEU A 2 -7.41 5.67 14.83
C LEU A 2 -6.29 4.63 15.00
N ALA A 3 -6.59 3.33 14.87
CA ALA A 3 -5.59 2.28 14.97
C ALA A 3 -4.47 2.39 13.91
N ALA A 4 -4.82 2.74 12.67
CA ALA A 4 -3.85 2.94 11.59
C ALA A 4 -2.90 4.10 11.90
N VAL A 5 -3.44 5.21 12.43
CA VAL A 5 -2.65 6.38 12.86
C VAL A 5 -1.69 6.01 13.98
N ILE A 6 -2.18 5.33 15.03
CA ILE A 6 -1.35 4.91 16.17
C ILE A 6 -0.24 3.96 15.73
N LEU A 7 -0.57 2.94 14.92
CA LEU A 7 0.42 1.99 14.43
C LEU A 7 1.44 2.63 13.48
N SER A 8 1.04 3.61 12.67
CA SER A 8 1.97 4.36 11.82
C SER A 8 2.94 5.22 12.64
N ILE A 9 2.46 5.88 13.70
CA ILE A 9 3.32 6.63 14.64
C ILE A 9 4.32 5.68 15.30
N LEU A 10 3.84 4.54 15.80
CA LEU A 10 4.64 3.53 16.47
C LEU A 10 5.72 2.99 15.54
N ALA A 11 5.40 2.72 14.26
CA ALA A 11 6.35 2.27 13.26
C ALA A 11 7.46 3.30 12.97
N VAL A 12 7.11 4.60 12.89
CA VAL A 12 8.11 5.67 12.71
C VAL A 12 9.02 5.78 13.93
N VAL A 13 8.46 5.69 15.14
CA VAL A 13 9.24 5.73 16.40
C VAL A 13 10.16 4.53 16.52
N ILE A 14 9.67 3.31 16.25
CA ILE A 14 10.48 2.09 16.25
C ILE A 14 11.58 2.19 15.18
N GLY A 15 11.26 2.68 13.99
CA GLY A 15 12.23 2.91 12.93
C GLY A 15 13.36 3.85 13.37
N GLN A 16 13.02 4.92 14.10
CA GLN A 16 14.02 5.85 14.62
C GLN A 16 14.89 5.21 15.71
N ILE A 17 14.30 4.45 16.62
CA ILE A 17 15.03 3.72 17.65
C ILE A 17 15.98 2.70 17.00
N ALA A 18 15.52 1.95 16.01
CA ALA A 18 16.35 0.99 15.29
C ALA A 18 17.55 1.65 14.59
N VAL A 19 17.32 2.76 13.88
CA VAL A 19 18.37 3.53 13.21
C VAL A 19 19.39 4.08 14.21
N THR A 20 18.95 4.62 15.35
CA THR A 20 19.84 5.13 16.40
C THR A 20 20.64 4.01 17.07
N THR A 21 20.03 2.86 17.34
CA THR A 21 20.72 1.70 17.95
C THR A 21 21.78 1.13 17.02
N ILE A 22 21.47 1.00 15.73
CA ILE A 22 22.42 0.56 14.70
C ILE A 22 23.60 1.55 14.57
N LYS A 23 23.31 2.86 14.62
CA LYS A 23 24.32 3.91 14.61
C LYS A 23 25.31 3.78 15.77
N HIS A 24 24.82 3.56 16.99
CA HIS A 24 25.67 3.47 18.19
C HIS A 24 26.35 2.11 18.33
N GLY A 25 25.74 1.01 17.85
CA GLY A 25 26.26 -0.35 18.03
C GLY A 25 27.22 -0.84 16.94
N LEU A 26 27.06 -0.40 15.70
CA LEU A 26 27.83 -0.94 14.56
C LEU A 26 28.69 0.09 13.83
N GLY A 27 28.71 1.36 14.25
CA GLY A 27 29.49 2.42 13.60
C GLY A 27 29.16 2.68 12.12
N LEU A 28 27.97 2.25 11.68
CA LEU A 28 27.54 2.39 10.30
C LEU A 28 27.14 3.84 9.97
N ARG A 29 27.21 4.20 8.68
CA ARG A 29 26.91 5.55 8.18
C ARG A 29 25.57 6.07 8.73
N VAL A 30 25.60 7.30 9.16
CA VAL A 30 24.43 8.03 9.65
C VAL A 30 23.39 8.07 8.53
N VAL A 31 22.22 7.49 8.78
CA VAL A 31 21.05 7.66 7.90
C VAL A 31 20.66 9.13 7.95
N GLY A 32 20.76 9.82 6.81
CA GLY A 32 20.46 11.24 6.72
C GLY A 32 18.98 11.57 6.94
N SER A 33 18.66 12.86 7.15
CA SER A 33 17.29 13.33 7.34
C SER A 33 16.34 12.96 6.19
N VAL A 34 16.87 12.78 5.00
CA VAL A 34 16.15 12.42 3.79
C VAL A 34 16.12 10.91 3.54
N GLU A 35 17.13 10.17 3.99
CA GLU A 35 17.18 8.72 3.84
C GLU A 35 16.25 8.02 4.84
N PHE A 36 16.06 8.59 6.02
CA PHE A 36 15.17 8.05 7.04
C PHE A 36 13.73 7.84 6.56
N PRO A 37 13.04 8.81 5.93
CA PRO A 37 11.70 8.60 5.36
C PRO A 37 11.63 7.45 4.35
N ILE A 38 12.68 7.22 3.56
CA ILE A 38 12.73 6.14 2.58
C ILE A 38 12.84 4.77 3.28
N VAL A 39 13.64 4.67 4.33
CA VAL A 39 13.73 3.45 5.16
C VAL A 39 12.39 3.14 5.83
N VAL A 40 11.74 4.15 6.39
CA VAL A 40 10.39 4.02 6.97
C VAL A 40 9.38 3.57 5.92
N LEU A 41 9.44 4.16 4.72
CA LEU A 41 8.56 3.78 3.61
C LEU A 41 8.73 2.29 3.27
N THR A 42 9.96 1.82 3.08
CA THR A 42 10.23 0.40 2.78
C THR A 42 9.63 -0.50 3.85
N PHE A 43 9.87 -0.20 5.12
CA PHE A 43 9.33 -1.01 6.22
C PHE A 43 7.80 -1.04 6.23
N ILE A 44 7.15 0.12 6.12
CA ILE A 44 5.68 0.23 6.17
C ILE A 44 5.03 -0.41 4.94
N THR A 45 5.63 -0.29 3.78
CA THR A 45 5.11 -0.86 2.53
C THR A 45 5.04 -2.38 2.56
N TYR A 46 6.00 -3.03 3.21
CA TYR A 46 6.00 -4.50 3.32
C TYR A 46 5.29 -5.04 4.57
N THR A 47 4.93 -4.19 5.53
CA THR A 47 4.32 -4.64 6.78
C THR A 47 2.93 -4.07 6.99
N LEU A 48 2.82 -2.78 7.28
CA LEU A 48 1.57 -2.15 7.74
C LEU A 48 0.62 -1.78 6.61
N LEU A 49 1.13 -1.27 5.49
CA LEU A 49 0.26 -0.84 4.37
C LEU A 49 -0.61 -1.96 3.80
N PRO A 50 -0.06 -3.16 3.50
CA PRO A 50 -0.89 -4.28 3.05
C PRO A 50 -1.93 -4.68 4.08
N LEU A 51 -1.56 -4.73 5.38
CA LEU A 51 -2.51 -5.05 6.45
C LEU A 51 -3.64 -4.04 6.54
N PHE A 52 -3.33 -2.74 6.47
CA PHE A 52 -4.36 -1.69 6.50
C PHE A 52 -5.27 -1.76 5.28
N ALA A 53 -4.70 -1.99 4.09
CA ALA A 53 -5.48 -2.16 2.87
C ALA A 53 -6.44 -3.36 2.98
N ILE A 54 -5.98 -4.50 3.56
CA ILE A 54 -6.80 -5.68 3.82
C ILE A 54 -7.95 -5.34 4.78
N PHE A 55 -7.66 -4.72 5.93
CA PHE A 55 -8.69 -4.39 6.91
C PHE A 55 -9.76 -3.45 6.34
N VAL A 56 -9.35 -2.39 5.65
CA VAL A 56 -10.29 -1.43 5.08
C VAL A 56 -11.12 -2.04 3.95
N ALA A 57 -10.50 -2.87 3.10
CA ALA A 57 -11.23 -3.56 2.04
C ALA A 57 -12.28 -4.54 2.63
N ILE A 58 -11.93 -5.31 3.67
CA ILE A 58 -12.86 -6.21 4.35
C ILE A 58 -14.00 -5.43 4.99
N ASP A 59 -13.71 -4.35 5.72
CA ASP A 59 -14.71 -3.54 6.39
C ASP A 59 -15.73 -2.98 5.38
N MET A 60 -15.27 -2.46 4.24
CA MET A 60 -16.11 -1.87 3.21
C MET A 60 -16.93 -2.89 2.41
N PHE A 61 -16.42 -4.08 2.17
CA PHE A 61 -17.07 -5.05 1.27
C PHE A 61 -17.76 -6.20 2.01
N ASN A 62 -17.20 -6.67 3.13
CA ASN A 62 -17.77 -7.75 3.94
C ASN A 62 -18.52 -7.23 5.18
N GLY A 63 -18.08 -6.12 5.78
CA GLY A 63 -18.73 -5.56 6.97
C GLY A 63 -20.18 -5.18 6.73
N GLU A 64 -20.50 -4.58 5.59
CA GLU A 64 -21.87 -4.20 5.22
C GLU A 64 -22.73 -5.41 4.83
N SER A 65 -22.14 -6.45 4.27
CA SER A 65 -22.84 -7.69 3.94
C SER A 65 -23.31 -8.43 5.19
N SER A 66 -22.50 -8.42 6.26
CA SER A 66 -22.82 -9.07 7.54
C SER A 66 -23.84 -8.29 8.39
N SER A 67 -23.92 -6.98 8.22
CA SER A 67 -24.81 -6.08 9.00
C SER A 67 -26.16 -5.81 8.33
N ASN A 68 -26.47 -6.41 7.17
CA ASN A 68 -27.66 -6.15 6.34
C ASN A 68 -27.88 -4.66 5.95
N THR A 69 -26.90 -3.80 6.20
CA THR A 69 -26.98 -2.37 5.86
C THR A 69 -26.92 -2.13 4.35
N MET A 70 -26.42 -3.10 3.61
CA MET A 70 -26.37 -3.06 2.14
C MET A 70 -27.76 -2.98 1.50
N LYS A 71 -28.78 -3.64 2.09
CA LYS A 71 -30.17 -3.53 1.65
C LYS A 71 -30.70 -2.11 1.77
N ILE A 72 -30.36 -1.40 2.84
CA ILE A 72 -30.80 -0.02 3.07
C ILE A 72 -30.13 0.94 2.07
N THR A 73 -28.88 0.70 1.71
CA THR A 73 -28.14 1.53 0.75
C THR A 73 -28.71 1.37 -0.66
N LEU A 74 -29.17 0.18 -1.05
CA LEU A 74 -29.73 -0.10 -2.37
C LEU A 74 -31.20 0.28 -2.52
N LEU A 75 -31.91 0.60 -1.43
CA LEU A 75 -33.24 1.19 -1.47
C LEU A 75 -33.23 2.65 -2.00
N ARG A 76 -32.05 3.29 -2.02
CA ARG A 76 -31.90 4.59 -2.67
C ARG A 76 -31.68 4.40 -4.17
N PRO A 77 -32.10 5.33 -5.04
CA PRO A 77 -31.92 5.24 -6.51
C PRO A 77 -30.47 5.52 -6.90
N VAL A 78 -29.55 4.64 -6.45
CA VAL A 78 -28.09 4.74 -6.74
C VAL A 78 -27.69 3.54 -7.60
N SER A 79 -26.92 3.78 -8.66
CA SER A 79 -26.41 2.70 -9.50
C SER A 79 -25.41 1.81 -8.73
N ARG A 80 -25.46 0.50 -8.92
CA ARG A 80 -24.50 -0.46 -8.32
C ARG A 80 -23.04 -0.10 -8.65
N PHE A 81 -22.81 0.38 -9.88
CA PHE A 81 -21.49 0.89 -10.30
C PHE A 81 -21.05 2.09 -9.46
N GLY A 82 -21.95 3.03 -9.18
CA GLY A 82 -21.65 4.20 -8.34
C GLY A 82 -21.26 3.79 -6.92
N VAL A 83 -21.97 2.83 -6.32
CA VAL A 83 -21.64 2.31 -4.98
C VAL A 83 -20.29 1.61 -4.96
N PHE A 84 -20.03 0.72 -5.93
CA PHE A 84 -18.74 0.01 -6.03
C PHE A 84 -17.57 0.98 -6.22
N SER A 85 -17.72 1.92 -7.18
CA SER A 85 -16.68 2.90 -7.47
C SER A 85 -16.40 3.82 -6.28
N ALA A 86 -17.45 4.24 -5.54
CA ALA A 86 -17.29 5.05 -4.32
C ALA A 86 -16.53 4.30 -3.22
N LYS A 87 -16.77 2.99 -3.04
CA LYS A 87 -16.03 2.15 -2.10
C LYS A 87 -14.56 2.02 -2.49
N VAL A 88 -14.28 1.74 -3.76
CA VAL A 88 -12.90 1.63 -4.27
C VAL A 88 -12.18 2.98 -4.18
N LEU A 89 -12.87 4.09 -4.46
CA LEU A 89 -12.30 5.43 -4.30
C LEU A 89 -11.97 5.74 -2.83
N ASN A 90 -12.86 5.37 -1.90
CA ASN A 90 -12.61 5.55 -0.47
C ASN A 90 -11.40 4.74 0.01
N LEU A 91 -11.23 3.50 -0.48
CA LEU A 91 -10.04 2.69 -0.24
C LEU A 91 -8.77 3.36 -0.78
N ALA A 92 -8.82 3.91 -2.00
CA ALA A 92 -7.72 4.66 -2.59
C ALA A 92 -7.36 5.90 -1.76
N LEU A 93 -8.36 6.69 -1.35
CA LEU A 93 -8.16 7.87 -0.49
C LEU A 93 -7.58 7.51 0.88
N PHE A 94 -7.98 6.37 1.45
CA PHE A 94 -7.40 5.87 2.70
C PHE A 94 -5.90 5.56 2.53
N ILE A 95 -5.52 4.86 1.45
CA ILE A 95 -4.11 4.53 1.17
C ILE A 95 -3.29 5.81 0.98
N VAL A 96 -3.78 6.76 0.17
CA VAL A 96 -3.11 8.06 -0.05
C VAL A 96 -2.98 8.84 1.27
N GLY A 97 -4.06 8.92 2.05
CA GLY A 97 -4.05 9.61 3.34
C GLY A 97 -3.05 9.01 4.33
N ASN A 98 -2.96 7.67 4.38
CA ASN A 98 -1.98 6.99 5.22
C ASN A 98 -0.54 7.24 4.74
N LEU A 99 -0.27 7.15 3.43
CA LEU A 99 1.04 7.46 2.86
C LEU A 99 1.47 8.90 3.13
N LEU A 100 0.58 9.87 2.95
CA LEU A 100 0.84 11.29 3.24
C LEU A 100 1.13 11.50 4.73
N PHE A 101 0.35 10.88 5.61
CA PHE A 101 0.53 10.98 7.06
C PHE A 101 1.91 10.46 7.49
N VAL A 102 2.28 9.26 7.01
CA VAL A 102 3.59 8.65 7.31
C VAL A 102 4.74 9.48 6.71
N MET A 103 4.57 10.00 5.49
CA MET A 103 5.55 10.87 4.85
C MET A 103 5.84 12.10 5.71
N LEU A 104 4.80 12.80 6.14
CA LEU A 104 4.95 14.01 6.98
C LEU A 104 5.62 13.69 8.32
N LEU A 105 5.17 12.62 9.01
CA LEU A 105 5.77 12.20 10.27
C LEU A 105 7.24 11.81 10.12
N SER A 106 7.57 11.02 9.11
CA SER A 106 8.94 10.56 8.89
C SER A 106 9.88 11.69 8.50
N LEU A 107 9.40 12.67 7.73
CA LEU A 107 10.15 13.88 7.43
C LEU A 107 10.40 14.73 8.69
N LEU A 108 9.36 14.96 9.51
CA LEU A 108 9.50 15.69 10.77
C LEU A 108 10.53 15.04 11.69
N VAL A 109 10.44 13.73 11.89
CA VAL A 109 11.39 12.97 12.71
C VAL A 109 12.79 13.02 12.11
N GLY A 110 12.92 12.84 10.79
CA GLY A 110 14.19 12.95 10.08
C GLY A 110 14.88 14.30 10.28
N PHE A 111 14.15 15.41 10.19
CA PHE A 111 14.68 16.76 10.40
C PHE A 111 15.05 17.03 11.86
N ILE A 112 14.28 16.55 12.83
CA ILE A 112 14.55 16.76 14.26
C ILE A 112 15.82 16.04 14.69
N PHE A 113 16.00 14.78 14.26
CA PHE A 113 17.11 13.93 14.73
C PHE A 113 18.37 14.00 13.86
N ASN A 114 18.27 14.45 12.61
CA ASN A 114 19.38 14.48 11.65
C ASN A 114 19.40 15.75 10.78
N PRO A 115 19.54 16.97 11.34
CA PRO A 115 19.39 18.23 10.59
C PRO A 115 20.49 18.47 9.53
N ALA A 116 21.61 17.78 9.61
CA ALA A 116 22.81 18.11 8.81
C ALA A 116 22.76 17.69 7.33
N SER A 117 21.76 16.93 6.88
CA SER A 117 21.68 16.35 5.53
C SER A 117 20.44 16.77 4.72
N ALA A 118 19.82 17.90 5.08
CA ALA A 118 18.66 18.42 4.36
C ALA A 118 19.06 18.92 2.96
N SER A 119 18.74 18.12 1.93
CA SER A 119 18.88 18.51 0.53
C SER A 119 17.52 18.68 -0.11
N TYR A 120 17.32 19.76 -0.89
CA TYR A 120 16.10 19.98 -1.66
C TYR A 120 15.78 18.79 -2.59
N MET A 121 16.78 18.29 -3.30
CA MET A 121 16.64 17.12 -4.18
C MET A 121 16.23 15.86 -3.39
N GLY A 122 16.67 15.75 -2.16
CA GLY A 122 16.29 14.64 -1.29
C GLY A 122 14.81 14.70 -0.89
N ILE A 123 14.26 15.86 -0.58
CA ILE A 123 12.84 16.03 -0.26
C ILE A 123 11.99 15.66 -1.48
N VAL A 124 12.39 16.08 -2.68
CA VAL A 124 11.71 15.71 -3.93
C VAL A 124 11.72 14.19 -4.12
N LYS A 125 12.83 13.52 -3.86
CA LYS A 125 12.94 12.05 -3.92
C LYS A 125 11.99 11.37 -2.93
N VAL A 126 11.85 11.89 -1.71
CA VAL A 126 10.90 11.35 -0.73
C VAL A 126 9.46 11.49 -1.22
N ILE A 127 9.05 12.68 -1.66
CA ILE A 127 7.68 12.93 -2.17
C ILE A 127 7.37 11.99 -3.34
N LEU A 128 8.30 11.86 -4.29
CA LEU A 128 8.14 10.93 -5.42
C LEU A 128 8.02 9.48 -4.95
N SER A 129 8.85 9.03 -3.99
CA SER A 129 8.82 7.66 -3.49
C SER A 129 7.47 7.31 -2.87
N TYR A 130 6.95 8.18 -2.01
CA TYR A 130 5.65 7.96 -1.37
C TYR A 130 4.50 8.00 -2.38
N GLY A 131 4.52 8.95 -3.33
CA GLY A 131 3.51 9.03 -4.39
C GLY A 131 3.50 7.81 -5.30
N LEU A 132 4.68 7.32 -5.69
CA LEU A 132 4.82 6.15 -6.55
C LEU A 132 4.41 4.84 -5.85
N THR A 133 4.64 4.72 -4.54
CA THR A 133 4.24 3.55 -3.75
C THR A 133 2.72 3.34 -3.71
N PHE A 134 1.94 4.39 -3.93
CA PHE A 134 0.48 4.28 -4.01
C PHE A 134 0.01 3.22 -5.02
N LEU A 135 0.60 3.21 -6.22
CA LEU A 135 0.11 2.42 -7.35
C LEU A 135 0.18 0.89 -7.09
N PRO A 136 1.31 0.29 -6.70
CA PRO A 136 1.37 -1.15 -6.42
C PRO A 136 0.55 -1.55 -5.18
N VAL A 137 0.48 -0.70 -4.15
CA VAL A 137 -0.34 -0.96 -2.97
C VAL A 137 -1.83 -0.93 -3.32
N PHE A 138 -2.25 0.02 -4.16
CA PHE A 138 -3.64 0.10 -4.63
C PHE A 138 -4.03 -1.11 -5.49
N VAL A 139 -3.15 -1.58 -6.39
CA VAL A 139 -3.41 -2.80 -7.17
C VAL A 139 -3.52 -4.02 -6.26
N PHE A 140 -2.68 -4.13 -5.22
CA PHE A 140 -2.83 -5.16 -4.20
C PHE A 140 -4.18 -5.06 -3.45
N ALA A 141 -4.59 -3.85 -3.08
CA ALA A 141 -5.88 -3.62 -2.43
C ALA A 141 -7.06 -4.06 -3.33
N LEU A 142 -6.98 -3.89 -4.65
CA LEU A 142 -7.98 -4.40 -5.59
C LEU A 142 -8.05 -5.93 -5.61
N ILE A 143 -6.93 -6.65 -5.42
CA ILE A 143 -6.97 -8.11 -5.23
C ILE A 143 -7.78 -8.46 -3.98
N VAL A 144 -7.58 -7.75 -2.88
CA VAL A 144 -8.34 -7.98 -1.65
C VAL A 144 -9.82 -7.67 -1.84
N VAL A 145 -10.16 -6.61 -2.56
CA VAL A 145 -11.55 -6.29 -2.93
C VAL A 145 -12.18 -7.44 -3.73
N LEU A 146 -11.46 -8.00 -4.70
CA LEU A 146 -11.93 -9.16 -5.46
C LEU A 146 -12.18 -10.36 -4.53
N LEU A 147 -11.25 -10.70 -3.65
CA LEU A 147 -11.40 -11.78 -2.68
C LEU A 147 -12.60 -11.54 -1.74
N SER A 148 -12.81 -10.29 -1.29
CA SER A 148 -13.96 -9.90 -0.47
C SER A 148 -15.31 -10.04 -1.20
N ASN A 149 -15.31 -9.98 -2.52
CA ASN A 149 -16.51 -10.21 -3.31
C ASN A 149 -16.81 -11.70 -3.55
N VAL A 150 -15.78 -12.55 -3.57
CA VAL A 150 -15.91 -14.00 -3.78
C VAL A 150 -16.23 -14.73 -2.47
N ILE A 151 -15.59 -14.33 -1.37
CA ILE A 151 -15.62 -15.06 -0.10
C ILE A 151 -16.56 -14.35 0.88
N GLN A 152 -17.50 -15.09 1.43
CA GLN A 152 -18.39 -14.64 2.50
C GLN A 152 -17.70 -14.91 3.84
N GLY A 153 -17.20 -13.86 4.47
CA GLY A 153 -16.55 -13.94 5.79
C GLY A 153 -15.25 -13.17 5.88
N GLY A 154 -15.25 -12.10 6.67
CA GLY A 154 -14.10 -11.19 6.79
C GLY A 154 -12.83 -11.88 7.27
N LEU A 155 -12.93 -12.84 8.20
CA LEU A 155 -11.77 -13.61 8.69
C LEU A 155 -11.15 -14.48 7.60
N ALA A 156 -11.97 -15.15 6.78
CA ALA A 156 -11.47 -15.97 5.68
C ALA A 156 -10.75 -15.11 4.63
N VAL A 157 -11.32 -13.95 4.28
CA VAL A 157 -10.68 -12.98 3.38
C VAL A 157 -9.36 -12.48 3.96
N PHE A 158 -9.32 -12.19 5.27
CA PHE A 158 -8.11 -11.72 5.95
C PHE A 158 -6.96 -12.72 5.82
N PHE A 159 -7.18 -13.98 6.22
CA PHE A 159 -6.14 -15.00 6.15
C PHE A 159 -5.73 -15.31 4.71
N LEU A 160 -6.69 -15.37 3.78
CA LEU A 160 -6.37 -15.62 2.38
C LEU A 160 -5.59 -14.47 1.76
N SER A 161 -5.92 -13.21 2.08
CA SER A 161 -5.19 -12.04 1.59
C SER A 161 -3.75 -12.00 2.10
N ILE A 162 -3.51 -12.39 3.37
CA ILE A 162 -2.16 -12.53 3.91
C ILE A 162 -1.41 -13.65 3.19
N LEU A 163 -2.07 -14.78 2.96
CA LEU A 163 -1.45 -15.91 2.25
C LEU A 163 -1.08 -15.53 0.81
N VAL A 164 -1.95 -14.80 0.11
CA VAL A 164 -1.67 -14.27 -1.24
C VAL A 164 -0.50 -13.28 -1.20
N PHE A 165 -0.45 -12.40 -0.19
CA PHE A 165 0.65 -11.45 -0.02
C PHE A 165 1.98 -12.16 0.18
N ILE A 166 2.04 -13.11 1.12
CA ILE A 166 3.25 -13.90 1.40
C ILE A 166 3.62 -14.75 0.19
N GLY A 167 2.65 -15.39 -0.46
CA GLY A 167 2.86 -16.23 -1.63
C GLY A 167 3.47 -15.46 -2.80
N PHE A 168 2.97 -14.26 -3.09
CA PHE A 168 3.54 -13.43 -4.15
C PHE A 168 4.95 -12.93 -3.81
N ASN A 169 5.23 -12.60 -2.54
CA ASN A 169 6.59 -12.26 -2.12
C ASN A 169 7.54 -13.44 -2.29
N PHE A 170 7.13 -14.63 -1.84
CA PHE A 170 7.92 -15.85 -1.96
C PHE A 170 8.18 -16.21 -3.44
N MET A 171 7.16 -16.15 -4.28
CA MET A 171 7.29 -16.35 -5.72
C MET A 171 8.24 -15.35 -6.36
N GLY A 172 8.21 -14.09 -5.95
CA GLY A 172 9.14 -13.05 -6.43
C GLY A 172 10.61 -13.36 -6.11
N ILE A 173 10.87 -14.01 -4.97
CA ILE A 173 12.23 -14.43 -4.55
C ILE A 173 12.67 -15.67 -5.36
N VAL A 174 11.81 -16.69 -5.43
CA VAL A 174 12.13 -17.98 -6.11
C VAL A 174 12.30 -17.78 -7.61
N PHE A 175 11.42 -17.01 -8.23
CA PHE A 175 11.43 -16.73 -9.66
C PHE A 175 11.95 -15.31 -9.94
N SER A 176 13.19 -15.03 -9.56
CA SER A 176 13.79 -13.68 -9.70
C SER A 176 13.75 -13.14 -11.13
N SER A 177 13.88 -14.00 -12.15
CA SER A 177 13.76 -13.64 -13.57
C SER A 177 12.36 -13.14 -13.97
N TYR A 178 11.33 -13.57 -13.27
CA TYR A 178 9.92 -13.19 -13.48
C TYR A 178 9.37 -12.27 -12.39
N SER A 179 10.21 -11.79 -11.48
CA SER A 179 9.81 -10.93 -10.35
C SER A 179 8.98 -9.72 -10.78
N SER A 180 9.24 -9.18 -11.98
CA SER A 180 8.50 -8.05 -12.55
C SER A 180 7.02 -8.32 -12.88
N PHE A 181 6.53 -9.56 -12.75
CA PHE A 181 5.12 -9.89 -12.91
C PHE A 181 4.36 -9.98 -11.58
N PHE A 182 5.07 -10.11 -10.47
CA PHE A 182 4.43 -10.19 -9.15
C PHE A 182 4.23 -8.79 -8.56
N ILE A 183 2.99 -8.45 -8.23
CA ILE A 183 2.60 -7.11 -7.73
C ILE A 183 3.36 -6.74 -6.46
N THR A 184 3.58 -7.69 -5.55
CA THR A 184 4.31 -7.44 -4.31
C THR A 184 5.80 -7.18 -4.54
N SER A 185 6.41 -7.77 -5.57
CA SER A 185 7.80 -7.47 -5.97
C SER A 185 7.95 -6.07 -6.59
N MET A 186 6.81 -5.43 -6.92
CA MET A 186 6.80 -4.06 -7.42
C MET A 186 6.67 -3.02 -6.32
N PHE A 187 6.57 -3.41 -5.05
CA PHE A 187 6.47 -2.47 -3.94
C PHE A 187 7.70 -1.56 -3.83
N ASP A 188 8.86 -2.02 -4.30
CA ASP A 188 10.09 -1.24 -4.36
C ASP A 188 10.31 -0.49 -5.68
N TRP A 189 9.32 -0.45 -6.57
CA TRP A 189 9.51 0.14 -7.90
C TRP A 189 9.88 1.63 -7.87
N TYR A 190 9.55 2.34 -6.78
CA TYR A 190 9.98 3.72 -6.56
C TYR A 190 11.51 3.85 -6.55
N THR A 191 12.25 2.80 -6.16
CA THR A 191 13.72 2.78 -6.17
C THR A 191 14.29 2.97 -7.57
N LEU A 192 13.57 2.52 -8.61
CA LEU A 192 13.98 2.72 -10.02
C LEU A 192 13.95 4.19 -10.45
N TRP A 193 13.15 5.02 -9.76
CA TRP A 193 13.02 6.45 -10.05
C TRP A 193 14.06 7.28 -9.30
N ILE A 194 14.59 6.75 -8.20
CA ILE A 194 15.56 7.44 -7.33
C ILE A 194 16.98 7.05 -7.70
N SER A 195 17.17 5.89 -8.37
CA SER A 195 18.48 5.39 -8.79
C SER A 195 19.17 6.36 -9.75
N GLU A 196 20.50 6.40 -9.70
CA GLU A 196 21.32 7.24 -10.60
C GLU A 196 21.19 6.84 -12.07
N SER A 197 20.91 5.55 -12.33
CA SER A 197 20.67 5.01 -13.66
C SER A 197 19.19 4.68 -13.86
N ILE A 198 18.45 5.58 -14.51
CA ILE A 198 17.01 5.42 -14.76
C ILE A 198 16.82 4.44 -15.96
N ASN A 199 16.28 3.25 -15.68
CA ASN A 199 15.91 2.30 -16.74
C ASN A 199 14.44 2.54 -17.18
N VAL A 200 14.26 3.47 -18.13
CA VAL A 200 12.93 3.90 -18.63
C VAL A 200 12.10 2.72 -19.15
N PHE A 201 12.72 1.77 -19.82
CA PHE A 201 12.02 0.60 -20.36
C PHE A 201 11.42 -0.30 -19.25
N LYS A 202 12.19 -0.49 -18.17
CA LYS A 202 11.71 -1.27 -17.00
C LYS A 202 10.55 -0.55 -16.29
N ILE A 203 10.65 0.76 -16.13
CA ILE A 203 9.61 1.59 -15.53
C ILE A 203 8.32 1.51 -16.34
N PHE A 204 8.41 1.75 -17.67
CA PHE A 204 7.26 1.70 -18.58
C PHE A 204 6.57 0.32 -18.57
N ARG A 205 7.35 -0.76 -18.63
CA ARG A 205 6.83 -2.12 -18.52
C ARG A 205 6.06 -2.35 -17.21
N GLN A 206 6.59 -1.89 -16.08
CA GLN A 206 5.93 -2.05 -14.79
C GLN A 206 4.63 -1.23 -14.68
N ILE A 207 4.61 0.00 -15.21
CA ILE A 207 3.38 0.80 -15.29
C ILE A 207 2.31 0.08 -16.10
N LEU A 208 2.66 -0.46 -17.27
CA LEU A 208 1.72 -1.20 -18.11
C LEU A 208 1.15 -2.43 -17.40
N ILE A 209 1.99 -3.19 -16.70
CA ILE A 209 1.55 -4.37 -15.94
C ILE A 209 0.61 -3.95 -14.80
N MET A 210 1.00 -2.96 -14.01
CA MET A 210 0.18 -2.50 -12.87
C MET A 210 -1.15 -1.91 -13.33
N SER A 211 -1.16 -1.08 -14.37
CA SER A 211 -2.40 -0.50 -14.90
C SER A 211 -3.30 -1.55 -15.54
N GLY A 212 -2.73 -2.48 -16.31
CA GLY A 212 -3.47 -3.60 -16.90
C GLY A 212 -4.10 -4.50 -15.84
N CYS A 213 -3.32 -4.92 -14.83
CA CYS A 213 -3.82 -5.68 -13.69
C CYS A 213 -4.88 -4.89 -12.92
N GLY A 214 -4.69 -3.60 -12.67
CA GLY A 214 -5.63 -2.74 -11.98
C GLY A 214 -6.98 -2.66 -12.67
N ILE A 215 -7.00 -2.43 -13.99
CA ILE A 215 -8.24 -2.41 -14.80
C ILE A 215 -8.93 -3.78 -14.76
N MET A 216 -8.16 -4.86 -14.92
CA MET A 216 -8.69 -6.23 -14.91
C MET A 216 -9.33 -6.59 -13.56
N LEU A 217 -8.65 -6.25 -12.45
CA LEU A 217 -9.15 -6.47 -11.09
C LEU A 217 -10.37 -5.62 -10.77
N PHE A 218 -10.37 -4.35 -11.19
CA PHE A 218 -11.50 -3.45 -11.00
C PHE A 218 -12.74 -3.94 -11.75
N THR A 219 -12.60 -4.29 -13.03
CA THR A 219 -13.72 -4.78 -13.86
C THR A 219 -14.27 -6.11 -13.36
N THR A 220 -13.39 -7.05 -13.01
CA THR A 220 -13.79 -8.36 -12.44
C THR A 220 -14.43 -8.19 -11.06
N GLY A 221 -13.86 -7.32 -10.21
CA GLY A 221 -14.41 -6.99 -8.90
C GLY A 221 -15.82 -6.38 -9.00
N TYR A 222 -16.03 -5.45 -9.95
CA TYR A 222 -17.35 -4.88 -10.23
C TYR A 222 -18.34 -5.95 -10.72
N TYR A 223 -17.93 -6.79 -11.66
CA TYR A 223 -18.80 -7.85 -12.20
C TYR A 223 -19.27 -8.83 -11.10
N LEU A 224 -18.38 -9.21 -10.18
CA LEU A 224 -18.73 -10.05 -9.03
C LEU A 224 -19.65 -9.32 -8.04
N PHE A 225 -19.40 -8.03 -7.83
CA PHE A 225 -20.24 -7.20 -6.96
C PHE A 225 -21.66 -7.03 -7.52
N ASP A 226 -21.80 -6.86 -8.83
CA ASP A 226 -23.09 -6.69 -9.51
C ASP A 226 -23.95 -7.95 -9.46
N ARG A 227 -23.33 -9.13 -9.50
CA ARG A 227 -23.99 -10.44 -9.43
C ARG A 227 -24.31 -10.91 -8.01
N LYS A 228 -23.87 -10.22 -6.97
CA LYS A 228 -24.27 -10.56 -5.60
C LYS A 228 -25.77 -10.37 -5.44
N ASP A 229 -26.49 -11.48 -5.22
CA ASP A 229 -27.87 -11.46 -4.76
C ASP A 229 -27.88 -10.93 -3.32
N ILE A 230 -28.53 -9.78 -3.12
CA ILE A 230 -28.61 -9.06 -1.85
C ILE A 230 -30.01 -9.17 -1.29
#